data_148126e8b7069ef7f9215730641a6ca8
#
_entry.id   148126e8b7069ef7f9215730641a6ca8
#
_cell.length_a   1.000
_cell.length_b   1.000
_cell.length_c   1.000
_cell.angle_alpha   90.00
_cell.angle_beta   90.00
_cell.angle_gamma   90.00
#
_symmetry.space_group_name_H-M   'P 1'
#
loop_
_entity.id
_entity.type
_entity.pdbx_description
1 polymer ?
#
loop_
_entity_poly.entity_id
_entity_poly.type
_entity_poly.pdbx_seq_one_letter_code
_entity_poly.pdbx_strand_id
1 'polypeptide(L)'
;LSGGQRQRCWIAMVLAQQTPYILLDEPTTYLDLRYQVEILELLHTLTRRHGRTVVVVLHDLNFAVNYGDSLVFLRQGKVEGVLHEGDACTPELIKAVFDVDVHMSVNPLTGKPFFMPFRQAVDKP
;
A
#
# COMPACT_ATOMS: atom_id res chain seq x y z
N LEU A 1 4.90 -2.04 -25.87
CA LEU A 1 4.00 -2.04 -24.73
C LEU A 1 4.25 -0.85 -23.83
N SER A 2 3.20 -0.26 -23.30
CA SER A 2 3.31 0.76 -22.26
C SER A 2 3.85 0.16 -20.95
N GLY A 3 4.32 1.01 -20.05
CA GLY A 3 4.78 0.54 -18.73
C GLY A 3 3.70 -0.20 -17.97
N GLY A 4 2.45 0.29 -18.02
CA GLY A 4 1.32 -0.36 -17.37
C GLY A 4 0.98 -1.72 -17.97
N GLN A 5 1.06 -1.84 -19.29
CA GLN A 5 0.83 -3.11 -19.97
C GLN A 5 1.90 -4.14 -19.64
N ARG A 6 3.16 -3.74 -19.60
CA ARG A 6 4.26 -4.63 -19.19
C ARG A 6 4.06 -5.13 -17.76
N GLN A 7 3.68 -4.25 -16.87
CA GLN A 7 3.49 -4.60 -15.46
C GLN A 7 2.34 -5.61 -15.32
N ARG A 8 1.23 -5.39 -16.01
CA ARG A 8 0.10 -6.32 -15.97
C ARG A 8 0.43 -7.67 -16.58
N CYS A 9 1.18 -7.69 -17.69
CA CYS A 9 1.63 -8.95 -18.28
C CYS A 9 2.53 -9.72 -17.32
N TRP A 10 3.45 -9.04 -16.66
CA TRP A 10 4.33 -9.66 -15.69
C TRP A 10 3.56 -10.24 -14.52
N ILE A 11 2.60 -9.49 -13.99
CA ILE A 11 1.74 -9.98 -12.91
C ILE A 11 0.95 -11.21 -13.38
N ALA A 12 0.39 -11.17 -14.59
CA ALA A 12 -0.33 -12.31 -15.14
C ALA A 12 0.56 -13.55 -15.23
N MET A 13 1.82 -13.40 -15.61
CA MET A 13 2.78 -14.51 -15.66
C MET A 13 3.05 -15.08 -14.27
N VAL A 14 3.22 -14.22 -13.27
CA VAL A 14 3.41 -14.64 -11.88
C VAL A 14 2.19 -15.42 -11.40
N LEU A 15 1.00 -14.97 -11.76
CA LEU A 15 -0.25 -15.64 -11.39
C LEU A 15 -0.41 -17.00 -12.05
N ALA A 16 0.05 -17.14 -13.29
CA ALA A 16 -0.03 -18.40 -14.02
C ALA A 16 0.79 -19.51 -13.34
N GLN A 17 1.77 -19.16 -12.53
CA GLN A 17 2.56 -20.13 -11.78
C GLN A 17 1.82 -20.77 -10.61
N GLN A 18 0.63 -20.25 -10.26
CA GLN A 18 -0.25 -20.81 -9.23
C GLN A 18 0.43 -20.99 -7.87
N THR A 19 1.38 -20.15 -7.55
CA THR A 19 2.04 -20.19 -6.25
C THR A 19 1.10 -19.66 -5.17
N PRO A 20 1.12 -20.24 -3.95
CA PRO A 20 0.27 -19.74 -2.85
C PRO A 20 0.73 -18.37 -2.32
N TYR A 21 2.00 -18.06 -2.50
CA TYR A 21 2.60 -16.81 -2.02
C TYR A 21 3.13 -16.01 -3.20
N ILE A 22 2.83 -14.72 -3.19
CA ILE A 22 3.27 -13.80 -4.24
C ILE A 22 3.99 -12.65 -3.55
N LEU A 23 5.24 -12.39 -3.94
CA LEU A 23 6.01 -11.27 -3.46
C LEU A 23 6.24 -10.27 -4.58
N LEU A 24 5.88 -9.02 -4.35
CA LEU A 24 6.03 -7.96 -5.33
C LEU A 24 6.72 -6.77 -4.69
N ASP A 25 7.75 -6.26 -5.34
CA ASP A 25 8.49 -5.10 -4.89
C ASP A 25 8.10 -3.89 -5.75
N GLU A 26 7.36 -2.98 -5.15
CA GLU A 26 6.97 -1.72 -5.78
C GLU A 26 6.29 -1.89 -7.15
N PRO A 27 5.22 -2.71 -7.24
CA PRO A 27 4.61 -3.01 -8.54
C PRO A 27 3.92 -1.80 -9.17
N THR A 28 3.72 -0.72 -8.41
CA THR A 28 3.04 0.49 -8.87
C THR A 28 4.00 1.62 -9.24
N THR A 29 5.31 1.43 -9.05
CA THR A 29 6.31 2.45 -9.36
C THR A 29 6.32 2.79 -10.85
N TYR A 30 6.43 4.07 -11.17
CA TYR A 30 6.44 4.61 -12.54
C TYR A 30 5.13 4.44 -13.33
N LEU A 31 4.05 4.04 -12.67
CA LEU A 31 2.75 3.96 -13.29
C LEU A 31 1.91 5.19 -12.93
N ASP A 32 1.02 5.58 -13.84
CA ASP A 32 0.04 6.59 -13.48
C ASP A 32 -1.03 6.02 -12.53
N LEU A 33 -1.84 6.90 -11.97
CA LEU A 33 -2.79 6.54 -10.92
C LEU A 33 -3.75 5.45 -11.35
N ARG A 34 -4.25 5.50 -12.59
CA ARG A 34 -5.21 4.51 -13.09
C ARG A 34 -4.63 3.11 -13.05
N TYR A 35 -3.41 2.94 -13.54
CA TYR A 35 -2.76 1.63 -13.58
C TYR A 35 -2.35 1.16 -12.19
N GLN A 36 -1.97 2.08 -11.33
CA GLN A 36 -1.68 1.73 -9.93
C GLN A 36 -2.91 1.12 -9.27
N VAL A 37 -4.07 1.74 -9.43
CA VAL A 37 -5.33 1.23 -8.87
C VAL A 37 -5.70 -0.12 -9.47
N GLU A 38 -5.57 -0.28 -10.79
CA GLU A 38 -5.88 -1.55 -11.46
C GLU A 38 -5.05 -2.70 -10.90
N ILE A 39 -3.76 -2.47 -10.67
CA ILE A 39 -2.86 -3.49 -10.13
C ILE A 39 -3.25 -3.85 -8.70
N LEU A 40 -3.50 -2.85 -7.86
CA LEU A 40 -3.86 -3.09 -6.47
C LEU A 40 -5.21 -3.81 -6.36
N GLU A 41 -6.19 -3.46 -7.21
CA GLU A 41 -7.46 -4.17 -7.26
C GLU A 41 -7.27 -5.63 -7.69
N LEU A 42 -6.39 -5.89 -8.66
CA LEU A 42 -6.08 -7.24 -9.09
C LEU A 42 -5.49 -8.05 -7.93
N LEU A 43 -4.50 -7.51 -7.23
CA LEU A 43 -3.88 -8.17 -6.10
C LEU A 43 -4.89 -8.44 -4.98
N HIS A 44 -5.76 -7.51 -4.70
CA HIS A 44 -6.82 -7.67 -3.73
C HIS A 44 -7.77 -8.82 -4.12
N THR A 45 -8.15 -8.90 -5.38
CA THR A 45 -8.99 -9.98 -5.89
C THR A 45 -8.33 -11.35 -5.68
N LEU A 46 -7.04 -11.45 -5.87
CA LEU A 46 -6.30 -12.70 -5.66
C LEU A 46 -6.36 -13.17 -4.22
N THR A 47 -6.25 -12.25 -3.28
CA THR A 47 -6.35 -12.61 -1.87
C THR A 47 -7.76 -13.02 -1.50
N ARG A 48 -8.77 -12.34 -2.02
CA ARG A 48 -10.17 -12.56 -1.63
C ARG A 48 -10.83 -13.73 -2.34
N ARG A 49 -10.54 -13.92 -3.63
CA ARG A 49 -11.21 -14.95 -4.44
C ARG A 49 -10.39 -16.20 -4.65
N HIS A 50 -9.07 -16.09 -4.60
CA HIS A 50 -8.18 -17.21 -4.91
C HIS A 50 -7.35 -17.67 -3.72
N GLY A 51 -7.58 -17.10 -2.54
CA GLY A 51 -6.93 -17.55 -1.30
C GLY A 51 -5.42 -17.42 -1.30
N ARG A 52 -4.87 -16.57 -2.14
CA ARG A 52 -3.42 -16.38 -2.21
C ARG A 52 -2.96 -15.34 -1.20
N THR A 53 -1.75 -15.51 -0.71
CA THR A 53 -1.10 -14.52 0.14
C THR A 53 -0.21 -13.64 -0.72
N VAL A 54 -0.45 -12.34 -0.66
CA VAL A 54 0.32 -11.35 -1.42
C VAL A 54 1.09 -10.49 -0.42
N VAL A 55 2.40 -10.42 -0.61
CA VAL A 55 3.26 -9.50 0.11
C VAL A 55 3.74 -8.47 -0.90
N VAL A 56 3.42 -7.22 -0.67
CA VAL A 56 3.73 -6.15 -1.62
C VAL A 56 4.42 -5.01 -0.90
N VAL A 57 5.52 -4.53 -1.46
CA VAL A 57 6.23 -3.35 -0.96
C VAL A 57 5.66 -2.13 -1.69
N LEU A 58 5.15 -1.19 -0.92
CA LEU A 58 4.58 0.06 -1.44
C LEU A 58 5.19 1.24 -0.71
N HIS A 59 5.41 2.33 -1.45
CA HIS A 59 5.84 3.59 -0.86
C HIS A 59 4.67 4.50 -0.51
N ASP A 60 3.52 4.30 -1.13
CA ASP A 60 2.34 5.11 -0.84
C ASP A 60 1.62 4.54 0.39
N LEU A 61 1.65 5.31 1.47
CA LEU A 61 1.03 4.91 2.73
C LEU A 61 -0.47 4.66 2.58
N ASN A 62 -1.17 5.52 1.86
CA ASN A 62 -2.62 5.41 1.73
C ASN A 62 -3.02 4.19 0.93
N PHE A 63 -2.28 3.84 -0.11
CA PHE A 63 -2.50 2.58 -0.82
C PHE A 63 -2.26 1.37 0.09
N ALA A 64 -1.19 1.40 0.87
CA ALA A 64 -0.90 0.30 1.78
C ALA A 64 -2.01 0.12 2.82
N VAL A 65 -2.46 1.20 3.43
CA VAL A 65 -3.55 1.15 4.42
C VAL A 65 -4.87 0.72 3.79
N ASN A 66 -5.16 1.21 2.59
CA ASN A 66 -6.44 0.93 1.93
C ASN A 66 -6.55 -0.52 1.46
N TYR A 67 -5.47 -1.10 0.96
CA TYR A 67 -5.48 -2.44 0.38
C TYR A 67 -4.92 -3.53 1.28
N GLY A 68 -4.06 -3.17 2.24
CA GLY A 68 -3.41 -4.15 3.10
C GLY A 68 -4.31 -4.68 4.20
N ASP A 69 -4.22 -5.97 4.46
CA ASP A 69 -4.85 -6.58 5.63
C ASP A 69 -3.95 -6.45 6.84
N SER A 70 -2.65 -6.62 6.65
CA SER A 70 -1.63 -6.41 7.67
C SER A 70 -0.54 -5.52 7.08
N LEU A 71 0.06 -4.69 7.91
CA LEU A 71 1.08 -3.75 7.49
C LEU A 71 2.36 -3.96 8.28
N VAL A 72 3.49 -3.94 7.58
CA VAL A 72 4.80 -3.93 8.20
C VAL A 72 5.49 -2.64 7.78
N PHE A 73 5.85 -1.82 8.75
CA PHE A 73 6.53 -0.55 8.49
C PHE A 73 8.03 -0.76 8.58
N LEU A 74 8.72 -0.41 7.49
CA LEU A 74 10.16 -0.52 7.41
C LEU A 74 10.78 0.86 7.30
N ARG A 75 11.88 1.05 8.01
CA ARG A 75 12.69 2.26 7.92
C ARG A 75 14.15 1.88 8.09
N GLN A 76 14.99 2.27 7.13
CA GLN A 76 16.42 2.02 7.17
C GLN A 76 16.76 0.54 7.39
N GLY A 77 16.01 -0.34 6.72
CA GLY A 77 16.23 -1.78 6.79
C GLY A 77 15.73 -2.45 8.07
N LYS A 78 15.01 -1.72 8.92
CA LYS A 78 14.50 -2.25 10.19
C LYS A 78 12.98 -2.21 10.23
N VAL A 79 12.39 -3.17 10.94
CA VAL A 79 10.97 -3.17 11.22
C VAL A 79 10.68 -2.18 12.34
N GLU A 80 9.94 -1.13 12.03
CA GLU A 80 9.59 -0.08 12.99
C GLU A 80 8.17 -0.22 13.52
N GLY A 81 7.34 -1.01 12.89
CA GLY A 81 5.99 -1.25 13.36
C GLY A 81 5.31 -2.36 12.60
N VAL A 82 4.39 -3.02 13.26
CA VAL A 82 3.57 -4.07 12.65
C VAL A 82 2.12 -3.85 13.08
N LEU A 83 1.23 -3.82 12.10
CA LEU A 83 -0.21 -3.82 12.34
C LEU A 83 -0.79 -5.10 11.81
N HIS A 84 -1.47 -5.84 12.67
CA HIS A 84 -2.24 -7.00 12.28
C HIS A 84 -3.63 -6.59 11.79
N GLU A 85 -4.32 -7.50 11.14
CA GLU A 85 -5.68 -7.25 10.68
C GLU A 85 -6.56 -6.82 11.85
N GLY A 86 -7.25 -5.70 11.66
CA GLY A 86 -8.09 -5.11 12.70
C GLY A 86 -7.39 -4.07 13.57
N ASP A 87 -6.07 -3.99 13.54
CA ASP A 87 -5.34 -2.96 14.29
C ASP A 87 -5.51 -1.59 13.62
N ALA A 88 -5.62 -0.55 14.44
CA ALA A 88 -5.77 0.80 13.94
C ALA A 88 -4.42 1.39 13.54
N CYS A 89 -4.38 1.95 12.32
CA CYS A 89 -3.27 2.79 11.90
C CYS A 89 -3.57 4.23 12.36
N THR A 90 -2.69 4.81 13.14
CA THR A 90 -2.92 6.10 13.79
C THR A 90 -1.90 7.15 13.35
N PRO A 91 -2.26 8.45 13.46
CA PRO A 91 -1.27 9.52 13.21
C PRO A 91 -0.05 9.42 14.11
N GLU A 92 -0.21 8.95 15.33
CA GLU A 92 0.89 8.77 16.27
C GLU A 92 1.89 7.73 15.78
N LEU A 93 1.41 6.63 15.22
CA LEU A 93 2.27 5.61 14.63
C LEU A 93 3.04 6.17 13.42
N ILE A 94 2.36 6.91 12.56
CA ILE A 94 2.99 7.53 11.39
C ILE A 94 4.08 8.51 11.82
N LYS A 95 3.82 9.29 12.84
CA LYS A 95 4.83 10.19 13.41
C LYS A 95 6.03 9.44 13.96
N ALA A 96 5.78 8.34 14.67
CA ALA A 96 6.83 7.54 15.26
C ALA A 96 7.71 6.86 14.19
N VAL A 97 7.10 6.37 13.11
CA VAL A 97 7.83 5.64 12.07
C VAL A 97 8.51 6.59 11.08
N PHE A 98 7.77 7.60 10.59
CA PHE A 98 8.23 8.42 9.47
C PHE A 98 8.59 9.86 9.86
N ASP A 99 8.36 10.24 11.11
CA ASP A 99 8.60 11.61 11.60
C ASP A 99 7.83 12.66 10.78
N VAL A 100 6.58 12.34 10.45
CA VAL A 100 5.69 13.20 9.68
C VAL A 100 4.38 13.36 10.43
N ASP A 101 3.93 14.60 10.56
CA ASP A 101 2.61 14.89 11.10
C ASP A 101 1.57 14.77 9.98
N VAL A 102 0.47 14.08 10.27
CA VAL A 102 -0.59 13.85 9.28
C VAL A 102 -1.97 14.14 9.88
N HIS A 103 -2.87 14.58 9.02
CA HIS A 103 -4.31 14.57 9.30
C HIS A 103 -4.87 13.22 8.91
N MET A 104 -5.70 12.65 9.77
CA MET A 104 -6.41 11.42 9.48
C MET A 104 -7.86 11.74 9.16
N SER A 105 -8.35 11.15 8.07
CA SER A 105 -9.77 11.12 7.73
C SER A 105 -10.16 9.68 7.48
N VAL A 106 -11.46 9.40 7.46
CA VAL A 106 -11.97 8.05 7.24
C VAL A 106 -12.71 8.00 5.91
N ASN A 107 -12.38 7.01 5.10
CA ASN A 107 -13.10 6.76 3.87
C ASN A 107 -14.51 6.24 4.22
N PRO A 108 -15.57 6.96 3.85
CA PRO A 108 -16.92 6.55 4.24
C PRO A 108 -17.39 5.26 3.59
N LEU A 109 -16.75 4.85 2.47
CA LEU A 109 -17.12 3.62 1.78
C LEU A 109 -16.48 2.38 2.39
N THR A 110 -15.28 2.51 2.93
CA THR A 110 -14.51 1.36 3.43
C THR A 110 -14.33 1.36 4.94
N GLY A 111 -14.52 2.50 5.60
CA GLY A 111 -14.21 2.65 7.01
C GLY A 111 -12.73 2.73 7.31
N LYS A 112 -11.88 2.64 6.30
CA LYS A 112 -10.43 2.69 6.49
C LYS A 112 -9.95 4.13 6.53
N PRO A 113 -8.89 4.41 7.31
CA PRO A 113 -8.33 5.76 7.39
C PRO A 113 -7.54 6.11 6.14
N PHE A 114 -7.43 7.40 5.86
CA PHE A 114 -6.42 7.91 4.96
C PHE A 114 -5.73 9.11 5.61
N PHE A 115 -4.51 9.35 5.21
CA PHE A 115 -3.62 10.29 5.87
C PHE A 115 -3.11 11.33 4.88
N MET A 116 -3.21 12.60 5.30
CA MET A 116 -2.69 13.70 4.52
C MET A 116 -1.61 14.40 5.32
N PRO A 117 -0.36 14.47 4.83
CA PRO A 117 0.68 15.19 5.54
C PRO A 117 0.32 16.65 5.74
N PHE A 118 0.68 17.19 6.89
CA PHE A 118 0.53 18.62 7.13
C PHE A 118 1.41 19.38 6.16
N ARG A 119 0.85 20.39 5.54
CA ARG A 119 1.66 21.31 4.77
C ARG A 119 2.58 22.04 5.73
N GLN A 120 3.88 21.97 5.47
CA GLN A 120 4.86 22.71 6.27
C GLN A 120 4.62 24.19 6.07
N ALA A 121 4.39 24.88 7.18
CA ALA A 121 4.28 26.34 7.12
C ALA A 121 5.70 26.88 7.05
N VAL A 122 6.17 27.07 5.82
CA VAL A 122 7.56 27.48 5.59
C VAL A 122 7.79 28.91 6.03
N ASP A 123 6.81 29.77 5.82
CA ASP A 123 6.90 31.16 6.18
C ASP A 123 5.74 31.53 7.05
N LYS A 124 5.96 31.40 8.31
CA LYS A 124 5.05 32.06 9.23
C LYS A 124 5.53 33.49 9.38
N PRO A 125 4.76 34.44 8.90
CA PRO A 125 5.08 35.81 9.20
C PRO A 125 5.09 36.05 10.69
#